data_a2fb49d9d615a4e996397820dcbeae9e
#
_entry.id   a2fb49d9d615a4e996397820dcbeae9e
#
_cell.length_a   1.000
_cell.length_b   1.000
_cell.length_c   1.000
_cell.angle_alpha   90.00
_cell.angle_beta   90.00
_cell.angle_gamma   90.00
#
_symmetry.space_group_name_H-M   'P 1'
#
loop_
_entity.id
_entity.type
_entity.pdbx_description
1 polymer ?
#
loop_
_entity_poly.entity_id
_entity_poly.type
_entity_poly.pdbx_seq_one_letter_code
_entity_poly.pdbx_strand_id
1 'polypeptide(L)'
;MILLDTNVVIAFLNGNKAIADRIADNIDKIALSALVVAELNYGAKASQNASRNLEKLTRLLDVVQTVPFDLECAEAFGSIKSKLRSIGKPTGEVDALIAATAIAHKAELVTGNKRHFDLIEGLRIETWPLS
;
A
#
# COMPACT_ATOMS: atom_id res chain seq x y z
N MET A 1 0.09 13.21 2.41
CA MET A 1 -0.54 12.04 1.78
C MET A 1 -0.13 10.78 2.54
N ILE A 2 -1.10 9.90 2.74
CA ILE A 2 -0.91 8.60 3.39
C ILE A 2 -1.27 7.54 2.36
N LEU A 3 -0.34 6.61 2.08
CA LEU A 3 -0.61 5.44 1.25
C LEU A 3 -0.79 4.22 2.15
N LEU A 4 -1.84 3.46 1.92
CA LEU A 4 -2.11 2.25 2.70
C LEU A 4 -1.53 1.04 1.99
N ASP A 5 -0.80 0.20 2.75
CA ASP A 5 -0.34 -1.09 2.25
C ASP A 5 -1.54 -2.05 2.08
N THR A 6 -1.36 -3.04 1.24
CA THR A 6 -2.42 -4.00 0.90
C THR A 6 -3.06 -4.65 2.13
N ASN A 7 -2.24 -5.09 3.10
CA ASN A 7 -2.77 -5.77 4.30
C ASN A 7 -3.67 -4.87 5.15
N VAL A 8 -3.41 -3.57 5.18
CA VAL A 8 -4.25 -2.60 5.90
C VAL A 8 -5.61 -2.48 5.22
N VAL A 9 -5.62 -2.40 3.88
CA VAL A 9 -6.87 -2.31 3.13
C VAL A 9 -7.69 -3.60 3.26
N ILE A 10 -7.03 -4.76 3.21
CA ILE A 10 -7.71 -6.05 3.40
C ILE A 10 -8.38 -6.09 4.79
N ALA A 11 -7.69 -5.65 5.84
CA ALA A 11 -8.27 -5.59 7.17
C ALA A 11 -9.51 -4.69 7.21
N PHE A 12 -9.45 -3.54 6.55
CA PHE A 12 -10.60 -2.65 6.42
C PHE A 12 -11.77 -3.34 5.70
N LEU A 13 -11.50 -3.95 4.55
CA LEU A 13 -12.54 -4.62 3.75
C LEU A 13 -13.16 -5.81 4.49
N ASN A 14 -12.40 -6.42 5.39
CA ASN A 14 -12.89 -7.53 6.23
C ASN A 14 -13.59 -7.07 7.51
N GLY A 15 -13.80 -5.77 7.68
CA GLY A 15 -14.58 -5.25 8.78
C GLY A 15 -13.81 -4.93 10.06
N ASN A 16 -12.48 -4.77 9.99
CA ASN A 16 -11.70 -4.35 11.16
C ASN A 16 -12.10 -2.93 11.56
N LYS A 17 -12.74 -2.80 12.72
CA LYS A 17 -13.30 -1.54 13.16
C LYS A 17 -12.22 -0.50 13.52
N ALA A 18 -11.14 -0.94 14.16
CA ALA A 18 -10.07 -0.02 14.54
C ALA A 18 -9.41 0.60 13.28
N ILE A 19 -9.21 -0.21 12.24
CA ILE A 19 -8.70 0.28 10.97
C ILE A 19 -9.71 1.21 10.29
N ALA A 20 -10.99 0.84 10.30
CA ALA A 20 -12.04 1.68 9.72
C ALA A 20 -12.08 3.07 10.38
N ASP A 21 -11.95 3.12 11.70
CA ASP A 21 -11.92 4.38 12.43
C ASP A 21 -10.71 5.24 12.05
N ARG A 22 -9.54 4.62 11.91
CA ARG A 22 -8.33 5.35 11.48
C ARG A 22 -8.44 5.87 10.06
N ILE A 23 -9.01 5.09 9.17
CA ILE A 23 -9.26 5.51 7.79
C ILE A 23 -10.22 6.69 7.78
N ALA A 24 -11.32 6.61 8.51
CA ALA A 24 -12.29 7.70 8.60
C ALA A 24 -11.67 8.99 9.12
N ASP A 25 -10.82 8.88 10.14
CA ASP A 25 -10.16 10.04 10.75
C ASP A 25 -9.15 10.71 9.81
N ASN A 26 -8.66 9.99 8.80
CA ASN A 26 -7.62 10.46 7.88
C ASN A 26 -8.09 10.47 6.42
N ILE A 27 -9.38 10.38 6.17
CA ILE A 27 -9.91 10.13 4.82
C ILE A 27 -9.41 11.13 3.78
N ASP A 28 -9.24 12.38 4.15
CA ASP A 28 -8.79 13.43 3.24
C ASP A 28 -7.32 13.29 2.85
N LYS A 29 -6.56 12.52 3.61
CA LYS A 29 -5.11 12.34 3.40
C LYS A 29 -4.78 11.02 2.74
N ILE A 30 -5.72 10.07 2.70
CA ILE A 30 -5.48 8.71 2.24
C ILE A 30 -5.58 8.61 0.72
N ALA A 31 -4.63 7.86 0.17
CA ALA A 31 -4.64 7.44 -1.22
C ALA A 31 -4.19 5.98 -1.30
N LEU A 32 -4.49 5.33 -2.40
CA LEU A 32 -3.99 3.99 -2.71
C LEU A 32 -3.09 4.05 -3.92
N SER A 33 -1.96 3.36 -3.88
CA SER A 33 -1.12 3.22 -5.06
C SER A 33 -1.78 2.28 -6.06
N ALA A 34 -1.47 2.46 -7.34
CA ALA A 34 -1.96 1.55 -8.39
C ALA A 34 -1.54 0.10 -8.12
N LEU A 35 -0.38 -0.12 -7.48
CA LEU A 35 0.11 -1.45 -7.11
C LEU A 35 -0.78 -2.12 -6.09
N VAL A 36 -1.17 -1.40 -5.06
CA VAL A 36 -2.08 -1.92 -4.03
C VAL A 36 -3.45 -2.21 -4.65
N VAL A 37 -3.96 -1.33 -5.51
CA VAL A 37 -5.23 -1.57 -6.22
C VAL A 37 -5.13 -2.84 -7.06
N ALA A 38 -4.00 -3.05 -7.75
CA ALA A 38 -3.79 -4.27 -8.55
C ALA A 38 -3.84 -5.53 -7.68
N GLU A 39 -3.17 -5.53 -6.53
CA GLU A 39 -3.20 -6.66 -5.61
C GLU A 39 -4.62 -6.93 -5.07
N LEU A 40 -5.33 -5.87 -4.70
CA LEU A 40 -6.69 -5.99 -4.19
C LEU A 40 -7.65 -6.51 -5.26
N ASN A 41 -7.49 -6.05 -6.49
CA ASN A 41 -8.31 -6.49 -7.62
C ASN A 41 -8.10 -7.99 -7.88
N TYR A 42 -6.84 -8.42 -7.93
CA TYR A 42 -6.52 -9.83 -8.09
C TYR A 42 -7.10 -10.66 -6.95
N GLY A 43 -6.88 -10.23 -5.71
CA GLY A 43 -7.38 -10.95 -4.54
C GLY A 43 -8.89 -11.10 -4.53
N ALA A 44 -9.61 -10.03 -4.91
CA ALA A 44 -11.07 -10.07 -4.99
C ALA A 44 -11.55 -11.05 -6.07
N LYS A 45 -10.95 -10.98 -7.27
CA LYS A 45 -11.32 -11.87 -8.40
C LYS A 45 -11.01 -13.34 -8.11
N ALA A 46 -9.97 -13.61 -7.33
CA ALA A 46 -9.57 -14.97 -6.97
C ALA A 46 -10.36 -15.54 -5.80
N SER A 47 -11.17 -14.73 -5.11
CA SER A 47 -11.92 -15.16 -3.94
C SER A 47 -13.20 -15.89 -4.30
N GLN A 48 -13.78 -16.62 -3.32
CA GLN A 48 -15.06 -17.30 -3.51
C GLN A 48 -16.23 -16.32 -3.67
N ASN A 49 -16.10 -15.11 -3.16
CA ASN A 49 -17.12 -14.07 -3.23
C ASN A 49 -16.64 -12.90 -4.09
N ALA A 50 -16.19 -13.20 -5.31
CA ALA A 50 -15.57 -12.20 -6.19
C ALA A 50 -16.46 -10.96 -6.39
N SER A 51 -17.72 -11.14 -6.74
CA SER A 51 -18.63 -10.01 -6.99
C SER A 51 -18.76 -9.09 -5.78
N ARG A 52 -18.92 -9.67 -4.60
CA ARG A 52 -19.06 -8.92 -3.35
C ARG A 52 -17.78 -8.16 -3.02
N ASN A 53 -16.63 -8.83 -3.16
CA ASN A 53 -15.35 -8.21 -2.82
C ASN A 53 -14.97 -7.12 -3.82
N LEU A 54 -15.28 -7.30 -5.10
CA LEU A 54 -15.08 -6.25 -6.11
C LEU A 54 -15.97 -5.05 -5.85
N GLU A 55 -17.20 -5.26 -5.40
CA GLU A 55 -18.10 -4.17 -5.04
C GLU A 55 -17.57 -3.35 -3.87
N LYS A 56 -17.06 -4.02 -2.82
CA LYS A 56 -16.44 -3.34 -1.68
C LYS A 56 -15.24 -2.51 -2.12
N LEU A 57 -14.41 -3.07 -2.99
CA LEU A 57 -13.25 -2.35 -3.52
C LEU A 57 -13.69 -1.13 -4.31
N THR A 58 -14.69 -1.26 -5.17
CA THR A 58 -15.24 -0.15 -5.95
C THR A 58 -15.71 0.98 -5.05
N ARG A 59 -16.42 0.66 -3.98
CA ARG A 59 -16.90 1.67 -3.02
C ARG A 59 -15.74 2.43 -2.37
N LEU A 60 -14.68 1.72 -2.01
CA LEU A 60 -13.50 2.36 -1.43
C LEU A 60 -12.85 3.30 -2.46
N LEU A 61 -12.70 2.85 -3.71
CA LEU A 61 -12.09 3.65 -4.77
C LEU A 61 -12.90 4.89 -5.13
N ASP A 62 -14.19 4.91 -4.80
CA ASP A 62 -15.03 6.10 -5.02
C ASP A 62 -14.73 7.22 -4.02
N VAL A 63 -14.14 6.91 -2.88
CA VAL A 63 -13.90 7.88 -1.80
C VAL A 63 -12.44 8.20 -1.54
N VAL A 64 -11.52 7.40 -2.08
CA VAL A 64 -10.08 7.67 -1.93
C VAL A 64 -9.44 7.88 -3.30
N GLN A 65 -8.37 8.67 -3.29
CA GLN A 65 -7.57 8.95 -4.47
C GLN A 65 -6.69 7.74 -4.81
N THR A 66 -6.42 7.52 -6.10
CA THR A 66 -5.41 6.55 -6.51
C THR A 66 -4.23 7.29 -7.12
N VAL A 67 -3.01 6.80 -6.87
CA VAL A 67 -1.80 7.38 -7.41
C VAL A 67 -1.12 6.41 -8.37
N PRO A 68 -0.68 6.88 -9.55
CA PRO A 68 -0.08 6.00 -10.54
C PRO A 68 1.37 5.66 -10.22
N PHE A 69 1.87 4.62 -10.88
CA PHE A 69 3.29 4.30 -10.87
C PHE A 69 3.92 4.98 -12.11
N ASP A 70 4.47 6.16 -11.89
CA ASP A 70 5.03 6.99 -12.96
C ASP A 70 6.56 6.86 -13.06
N LEU A 71 7.20 7.72 -13.87
CA LEU A 71 8.66 7.66 -14.07
C LEU A 71 9.43 7.92 -12.77
N GLU A 72 8.95 8.82 -11.93
CA GLU A 72 9.62 9.07 -10.63
C GLU A 72 9.55 7.84 -9.75
N CYS A 73 8.43 7.13 -9.77
CA CYS A 73 8.30 5.85 -9.06
C CYS A 73 9.27 4.80 -9.61
N ALA A 74 9.41 4.73 -10.93
CA ALA A 74 10.32 3.78 -11.57
C ALA A 74 11.78 4.05 -11.17
N GLU A 75 12.17 5.31 -11.14
CA GLU A 75 13.51 5.71 -10.70
C GLU A 75 13.75 5.35 -9.23
N ALA A 76 12.80 5.66 -8.37
CA ALA A 76 12.87 5.32 -6.96
C ALA A 76 12.97 3.80 -6.76
N PHE A 77 12.23 3.01 -7.54
CA PHE A 77 12.29 1.55 -7.49
C PHE A 77 13.70 1.05 -7.80
N GLY A 78 14.31 1.56 -8.88
CA GLY A 78 15.68 1.18 -9.26
C GLY A 78 16.69 1.47 -8.16
N SER A 79 16.57 2.65 -7.52
CA SER A 79 17.45 3.03 -6.41
C SER A 79 17.26 2.13 -5.19
N ILE A 80 16.03 1.81 -4.82
CA ILE A 80 15.73 0.91 -3.70
C ILE A 80 16.34 -0.47 -3.93
N LYS A 81 16.05 -1.07 -5.08
CA LYS A 81 16.52 -2.42 -5.40
C LYS A 81 18.04 -2.49 -5.47
N SER A 82 18.67 -1.51 -6.09
CA SER A 82 20.12 -1.44 -6.21
C SER A 82 20.78 -1.34 -4.84
N LYS A 83 20.28 -0.47 -3.98
CA LYS A 83 20.83 -0.27 -2.63
C LYS A 83 20.71 -1.54 -1.79
N LEU A 84 19.53 -2.15 -1.76
CA LEU A 84 19.31 -3.35 -0.95
C LEU A 84 20.14 -4.53 -1.45
N ARG A 85 20.29 -4.65 -2.76
CA ARG A 85 21.16 -5.68 -3.34
C ARG A 85 22.62 -5.46 -2.90
N SER A 86 23.09 -4.22 -2.90
CA SER A 86 24.48 -3.89 -2.54
C SER A 86 24.83 -4.26 -1.11
N ILE A 87 23.85 -4.24 -0.19
CA ILE A 87 24.05 -4.62 1.21
C ILE A 87 23.62 -6.07 1.51
N GLY A 88 23.30 -6.86 0.47
CA GLY A 88 22.91 -8.25 0.62
C GLY A 88 21.55 -8.46 1.27
N LYS A 89 20.64 -7.48 1.18
CA LYS A 89 19.31 -7.52 1.80
C LYS A 89 18.22 -7.33 0.74
N PRO A 90 18.02 -8.32 -0.15
CA PRO A 90 16.99 -8.18 -1.17
C PRO A 90 15.59 -8.05 -0.55
N THR A 91 14.73 -7.31 -1.24
CA THR A 91 13.32 -7.18 -0.85
C THR A 91 12.42 -7.71 -1.96
N GLY A 92 11.18 -8.04 -1.61
CA GLY A 92 10.19 -8.47 -2.60
C GLY A 92 9.89 -7.38 -3.63
N GLU A 93 9.57 -7.80 -4.85
CA GLU A 93 9.31 -6.87 -5.96
C GLU A 93 8.14 -5.94 -5.63
N VAL A 94 7.02 -6.49 -5.17
CA VAL A 94 5.82 -5.70 -4.88
C VAL A 94 6.05 -4.73 -3.75
N ASP A 95 6.72 -5.15 -2.68
CA ASP A 95 7.06 -4.27 -1.56
C ASP A 95 7.94 -3.10 -2.03
N ALA A 96 8.91 -3.38 -2.90
CA ALA A 96 9.77 -2.33 -3.45
C ALA A 96 8.98 -1.37 -4.35
N LEU A 97 8.03 -1.86 -5.13
CA LEU A 97 7.17 -1.03 -5.97
C LEU A 97 6.26 -0.13 -5.13
N ILE A 98 5.69 -0.67 -4.07
CA ILE A 98 4.85 0.11 -3.14
C ILE A 98 5.67 1.18 -2.44
N ALA A 99 6.85 0.82 -1.92
CA ALA A 99 7.75 1.77 -1.28
C ALA A 99 8.20 2.88 -2.24
N ALA A 100 8.53 2.52 -3.47
CA ALA A 100 8.94 3.47 -4.49
C ALA A 100 7.84 4.51 -4.77
N THR A 101 6.59 4.05 -4.82
CA THR A 101 5.45 4.94 -5.01
C THR A 101 5.33 5.93 -3.87
N ALA A 102 5.46 5.45 -2.62
CA ALA A 102 5.40 6.31 -1.45
C ALA A 102 6.51 7.36 -1.45
N ILE A 103 7.73 6.95 -1.74
CA ILE A 103 8.89 7.86 -1.79
C ILE A 103 8.70 8.91 -2.88
N ALA A 104 8.33 8.51 -4.09
CA ALA A 104 8.18 9.41 -5.23
C ALA A 104 7.07 10.45 -4.99
N HIS A 105 6.00 10.05 -4.33
CA HIS A 105 4.89 10.96 -4.02
C HIS A 105 5.05 11.67 -2.67
N LYS A 106 6.18 11.47 -1.99
CA LYS A 106 6.48 12.07 -0.68
C LYS A 106 5.39 11.75 0.35
N ALA A 107 4.87 10.53 0.27
CA ALA A 107 3.80 10.04 1.13
C ALA A 107 4.36 9.18 2.26
N GLU A 108 3.61 9.12 3.35
CA GLU A 108 3.85 8.17 4.42
C GLU A 108 3.19 6.84 4.05
N LEU A 109 3.88 5.73 4.28
CA LEU A 109 3.33 4.41 4.08
C LEU A 109 2.79 3.86 5.40
N VAL A 110 1.52 3.50 5.42
CA VAL A 110 0.89 2.83 6.55
C VAL A 110 0.81 1.34 6.24
N THR A 111 1.39 0.53 7.11
CA THR A 111 1.44 -0.93 6.95
C THR A 111 1.18 -1.63 8.27
N GLY A 112 0.70 -2.88 8.21
CA GLY A 112 0.63 -3.76 9.37
C GLY A 112 1.93 -4.54 9.58
N ASN A 113 2.88 -4.46 8.65
CA ASN A 113 4.12 -5.22 8.70
C ASN A 113 5.33 -4.35 8.35
N LYS A 114 5.78 -3.61 9.33
CA LYS A 114 6.91 -2.70 9.19
C LYS A 114 8.20 -3.39 8.76
N ARG A 115 8.40 -4.65 9.14
CA ARG A 115 9.62 -5.41 8.82
C ARG A 115 9.91 -5.50 7.33
N HIS A 116 8.88 -5.54 6.50
CA HIS A 116 9.04 -5.62 5.05
C HIS A 116 9.70 -4.37 4.46
N PHE A 117 9.68 -3.25 5.20
CA PHE A 117 10.09 -1.94 4.69
C PHE A 117 11.20 -1.27 5.49
N ASP A 118 11.64 -1.87 6.60
CA ASP A 118 12.58 -1.24 7.56
C ASP A 118 13.89 -0.78 6.95
N LEU A 119 14.40 -1.50 5.97
CA LEU A 119 15.71 -1.23 5.39
C LEU A 119 15.68 -0.25 4.22
N ILE A 120 14.50 0.27 3.89
CA ILE A 120 14.34 1.19 2.76
C ILE A 120 14.56 2.62 3.24
N GLU A 121 15.66 3.23 2.82
CA GLU A 121 16.01 4.59 3.19
C GLU A 121 15.03 5.59 2.54
N GLY A 122 14.72 6.65 3.27
CA GLY A 122 13.86 7.71 2.78
C GLY A 122 12.37 7.41 2.84
N LEU A 123 11.99 6.23 3.30
CA LEU A 123 10.58 5.85 3.43
C LEU A 123 10.09 6.17 4.84
N ARG A 124 9.02 6.97 4.94
CA ARG A 124 8.34 7.20 6.21
C ARG A 124 7.27 6.14 6.40
N ILE A 125 7.33 5.44 7.51
CA ILE A 125 6.46 4.30 7.80
C ILE A 125 5.71 4.54 9.11
N GLU A 126 4.41 4.27 9.09
CA GLU A 126 3.60 4.18 10.30
C GLU A 126 2.94 2.80 10.32
N THR A 127 2.85 2.19 11.49
CA THR A 127 2.22 0.89 11.67
C THR A 127 0.84 1.05 12.28
N TRP A 128 -0.16 0.47 11.62
CA TRP A 128 -1.50 0.31 12.19
C TRP A 128 -1.69 -1.17 12.54
N PRO A 129 -1.87 -1.50 13.83
CA PRO A 129 -2.07 -2.90 14.22
C PRO A 129 -3.31 -3.48 13.55
N LEU A 130 -3.17 -4.70 13.00
CA LEU A 130 -4.26 -5.36 12.27
C LEU A 130 -5.11 -6.27 13.15
N SER A 131 -4.71 -6.47 14.39
CA SER A 131 -5.45 -7.33 15.32
C SER A 131 -5.75 -6.64 16.64
#